data_f07dc21a0405448265486312d8e04670
#
_entry.id   f07dc21a0405448265486312d8e04670
#
_cell.length_a   1.000
_cell.length_b   1.000
_cell.length_c   1.000
_cell.angle_alpha   90.00
_cell.angle_beta   90.00
_cell.angle_gamma   90.00
#
_symmetry.space_group_name_H-M   'P 1'
#
loop_
_entity.id
_entity.type
_entity.pdbx_description
1 polymer ?
#
loop_
_entity_poly.entity_id
_entity_poly.type
_entity_poly.pdbx_seq_one_letter_code
_entity_poly.pdbx_strand_id
1 'polypeptide(L)' 'MNRYKISITNYNKLGYPVSGVSRVISDLTFSKIRKFQNAYPGREDLVRKLDIKEI' A
#
# COMPACT_ATOMS: atom_id res chain seq x y z
N MET A 1 14.54 4.86 -16.05
CA MET A 1 14.11 4.17 -14.83
C MET A 1 12.68 4.53 -14.52
N ASN A 2 11.86 3.54 -14.27
CA ASN A 2 10.46 3.76 -13.99
C ASN A 2 10.25 3.99 -12.50
N ARG A 3 9.36 4.92 -12.20
CA ARG A 3 8.97 5.18 -10.82
C ARG A 3 7.52 4.76 -10.63
N TYR A 4 7.22 4.22 -9.46
CA TYR A 4 5.90 3.72 -9.12
C TYR A 4 5.45 4.32 -7.81
N LYS A 5 4.17 4.64 -7.73
CA LYS A 5 3.53 5.01 -6.48
C LYS A 5 2.88 3.76 -5.91
N ILE A 6 3.35 3.33 -4.75
CA ILE A 6 2.76 2.21 -4.03
C ILE A 6 1.96 2.77 -2.86
N SER A 7 0.73 2.31 -2.71
CA SER A 7 -0.19 2.83 -1.70
C SER A 7 -0.88 1.70 -0.98
N ILE A 8 -1.07 1.88 0.32
CA ILE A 8 -1.92 0.99 1.12
C ILE A 8 -3.02 1.86 1.69
N THR A 9 -4.27 1.44 1.49
CA THR A 9 -5.43 2.11 2.03
C THR A 9 -6.21 1.13 2.90
N ASN A 10 -6.57 1.54 4.09
CA ASN A 10 -7.36 0.75 5.01
C ASN A 10 -8.80 1.24 5.00
N TYR A 11 -9.73 0.30 4.83
CA TYR A 11 -11.17 0.56 4.78
C TYR A 11 -11.84 -0.07 5.98
N ASN A 12 -12.84 0.61 6.52
CA ASN A 12 -13.65 0.01 7.58
C ASN A 12 -14.64 -1.01 6.99
N LYS A 13 -15.43 -1.65 7.86
CA LYS A 13 -16.38 -2.68 7.43
C LYS A 13 -17.49 -2.13 6.54
N LEU A 14 -17.72 -0.82 6.57
CA LEU A 14 -18.71 -0.17 5.74
C LEU A 14 -18.17 0.24 4.37
N GLY A 15 -16.86 0.04 4.15
CA GLY A 15 -16.23 0.35 2.87
C GLY A 15 -15.67 1.75 2.77
N TYR A 16 -15.59 2.50 3.88
CA TYR A 16 -15.03 3.85 3.87
C TYR A 16 -13.53 3.83 4.18
N PRO A 17 -12.72 4.62 3.46
CA PRO A 17 -11.30 4.73 3.77
C PRO A 17 -11.10 5.45 5.11
N VAL A 18 -10.30 4.87 5.98
CA VAL A 18 -10.03 5.44 7.31
C VAL A 18 -8.58 5.84 7.50
N SER A 19 -7.66 5.26 6.74
CA SER A 19 -6.26 5.62 6.79
C SER A 19 -5.55 5.15 5.52
N GLY A 20 -4.38 5.70 5.26
CA GLY A 20 -3.60 5.29 4.12
C GLY A 20 -2.18 5.80 4.19
N VAL A 21 -1.31 5.19 3.42
CA VAL A 21 0.08 5.60 3.28
C VAL A 21 0.49 5.35 1.85
N SER A 22 1.35 6.23 1.31
CA SER A 22 1.88 6.04 -0.03
C SER A 22 3.36 6.39 -0.07
N ARG A 23 4.05 5.81 -1.05
CA ARG A 23 5.47 6.05 -1.25
C ARG A 23 5.81 5.91 -2.73
N VAL A 24 6.76 6.71 -3.20
CA VAL A 24 7.29 6.57 -4.55
C VAL A 24 8.54 5.71 -4.48
N ILE A 25 8.60 4.68 -5.32
CA ILE A 25 9.70 3.73 -5.35
C ILE A 25 10.22 3.61 -6.77
N SER A 26 11.54 3.69 -6.94
CA SER A 26 12.21 3.41 -8.21
C SER A 26 12.58 1.92 -8.24
N ASP A 27 12.57 1.34 -9.44
CA ASP A 27 12.97 -0.05 -9.64
C ASP A 27 12.20 -1.02 -8.73
N LEU A 28 10.89 -1.04 -8.92
CA LEU A 28 9.99 -1.83 -8.09
C LEU A 28 10.29 -3.33 -8.19
N THR A 29 10.46 -3.97 -7.04
CA THR A 29 10.70 -5.41 -6.94
C THR A 29 9.77 -6.01 -5.90
N PHE A 30 9.59 -7.34 -5.93
CA PHE A 30 8.81 -8.04 -4.91
C PHE A 30 9.35 -7.78 -3.50
N SER A 31 10.67 -7.73 -3.39
CA SER A 31 11.30 -7.46 -2.09
C SER A 31 10.89 -6.11 -1.53
N LYS A 32 10.86 -5.07 -2.37
CA LYS A 32 10.45 -3.73 -1.95
C LYS A 32 8.97 -3.68 -1.60
N ILE A 33 8.13 -4.35 -2.38
CA ILE A 33 6.70 -4.45 -2.10
C ILE A 33 6.47 -5.12 -0.75
N ARG A 34 7.16 -6.23 -0.51
CA ARG A 34 7.04 -6.98 0.74
C ARG A 34 7.46 -6.14 1.94
N LYS A 35 8.58 -5.42 1.82
CA LYS A 35 9.04 -4.54 2.89
C LYS A 35 8.03 -3.46 3.22
N PHE A 36 7.43 -2.87 2.19
CA PHE A 36 6.41 -1.84 2.37
C PHE A 36 5.18 -2.42 3.09
N GLN A 37 4.71 -3.58 2.65
CA GLN A 37 3.56 -4.23 3.28
C GLN A 37 3.85 -4.61 4.73
N ASN A 38 5.04 -5.08 5.03
CA ASN A 38 5.42 -5.48 6.39
C ASN A 38 5.57 -4.27 7.32
N ALA A 39 5.94 -3.12 6.78
CA ALA A 39 6.02 -1.90 7.57
C ALA A 39 4.64 -1.38 7.99
N TYR A 40 3.59 -1.78 7.26
CA TYR A 40 2.22 -1.34 7.53
C TYR A 40 1.30 -2.55 7.58
N PRO A 41 1.39 -3.36 8.64
CA PRO A 41 0.59 -4.58 8.75
C PRO A 41 -0.91 -4.25 8.85
N GLY A 42 -1.73 -5.16 8.35
CA GLY A 42 -3.17 -5.00 8.41
C GLY A 42 -3.70 -5.14 9.83
N ARG A 43 -4.92 -4.64 10.05
CA ARG A 43 -5.65 -4.77 11.31
C ARG A 43 -6.86 -5.66 11.09
N GLU A 44 -7.28 -6.37 12.13
CA GLU A 44 -8.42 -7.28 12.04
C GLU A 44 -9.73 -6.57 11.73
N ASP A 45 -9.86 -5.33 12.19
CA ASP A 45 -11.08 -4.53 12.02
C ASP A 45 -11.13 -3.75 10.70
N LEU A 46 -10.08 -3.85 9.88
CA LEU A 46 -9.97 -3.09 8.65
C LEU A 46 -9.63 -4.00 7.47
N VAL A 47 -10.07 -3.58 6.29
CA VAL A 47 -9.67 -4.23 5.03
C VAL A 47 -8.55 -3.41 4.41
N ARG A 48 -7.41 -4.05 4.18
CA ARG A 48 -6.24 -3.40 3.59
C ARG A 48 -6.19 -3.68 2.10
N LYS A 49 -6.05 -2.61 1.30
CA LYS A 49 -5.88 -2.74 -0.15
C LYS A 49 -4.56 -2.11 -0.57
N LEU A 50 -3.85 -2.82 -1.43
CA LEU A 50 -2.59 -2.37 -2.03
C LEU A 50 -2.86 -1.91 -3.45
N ASP A 51 -2.34 -0.75 -3.80
CA ASP A 51 -2.40 -0.23 -5.15
C ASP A 51 -1.00 0.16 -5.62
N ILE A 52 -0.68 -0.16 -6.88
CA ILE A 52 0.60 0.17 -7.48
C ILE A 52 0.31 0.85 -8.81
N LYS A 53 0.87 2.03 -8.98
CA LYS A 53 0.64 2.83 -10.17
C LYS A 53 1.95 3.39 -10.70
N GLU A 54 2.19 3.21 -11.98
CA GLU A 54 3.35 3.82 -12.62
C GLU A 54 3.14 5.33 -12.78
N ILE A 55 4.19 6.07 -12.47
CA ILE A 55 4.15 7.54 -12.55
C ILE A 55 4.79 7.99 -13.86
#